data_c76a600fe66ff9a8536be09602928ac5
#
_entry.id   c76a600fe66ff9a8536be09602928ac5
#
_cell.length_a   1.000
_cell.length_b   1.000
_cell.length_c   1.000
_cell.angle_alpha   90.00
_cell.angle_beta   90.00
_cell.angle_gamma   90.00
#
_symmetry.space_group_name_H-M   'P 1'
#
loop_
_entity.id
_entity.type
_entity.pdbx_description
1 polymer ?
#
loop_
_entity_poly.entity_id
_entity_poly.type
_entity_poly.pdbx_seq_one_letter_code
_entity_poly.pdbx_strand_id
1 'polypeptide(L)'
;MKLYVEKLNLEFSGKEILNDISFSIQEGEFVSILGPSGCGKSTILNVLAGLIEDYSASVFVDDEPITGISSHFAYMPQSDLLLEWRTILDNVCLYGEINHDKSIRQRALKEFETFGLSGYENAYPSSLSGGMRQRAAFLRTSLCKADILLLDEPFGALDVITRNDMQDWLLQLRKNYNRTTLLVTHDIDEALYLSDRILILSNKPSHILQEIDLSKEKKSRDWLFSQSDLKKQVYELLKGENHA
;
A
#
# COMPACT_ATOMS: atom_id res chain seq x y z
N MET A 1 18.16 -3.39 -7.05
CA MET A 1 17.13 -2.40 -6.65
C MET A 1 15.82 -2.89 -7.21
N LYS A 2 14.72 -2.96 -6.42
CA LYS A 2 13.48 -3.57 -6.93
C LYS A 2 12.60 -2.57 -7.70
N LEU A 3 12.45 -1.36 -7.18
CA LEU A 3 11.73 -0.27 -7.85
C LEU A 3 12.58 0.99 -7.82
N TYR A 4 12.62 1.69 -8.94
CA TYR A 4 13.23 3.02 -9.02
C TYR A 4 12.31 3.96 -9.79
N VAL A 5 12.00 5.09 -9.18
CA VAL A 5 11.22 6.19 -9.77
C VAL A 5 12.13 7.40 -9.83
N GLU A 6 12.27 7.98 -11.02
CA GLU A 6 13.12 9.14 -11.25
C GLU A 6 12.31 10.28 -11.83
N LYS A 7 12.35 11.43 -11.15
CA LYS A 7 11.77 12.72 -11.58
C LYS A 7 10.31 12.63 -12.01
N LEU A 8 9.46 12.01 -11.17
CA LEU A 8 8.05 11.94 -11.42
C LEU A 8 7.43 13.33 -11.25
N ASN A 9 6.95 13.88 -12.37
CA ASN A 9 6.19 15.11 -12.45
C ASN A 9 4.82 14.83 -13.03
N LEU A 10 3.80 15.46 -12.49
CA LEU A 10 2.44 15.31 -12.95
C LEU A 10 1.63 16.58 -12.76
N GLU A 11 0.88 16.94 -13.81
CA GLU A 11 0.00 18.08 -13.84
C GLU A 11 -1.42 17.66 -14.21
N PHE A 12 -2.44 18.22 -13.56
CA PHE A 12 -3.84 18.09 -13.94
C PHE A 12 -4.47 19.45 -14.21
N SER A 13 -5.00 19.63 -15.41
CA SER A 13 -5.71 20.86 -15.79
C SER A 13 -4.93 22.15 -15.47
N GLY A 14 -3.64 22.18 -15.78
CA GLY A 14 -2.75 23.32 -15.54
C GLY A 14 -2.33 23.50 -14.07
N LYS A 15 -2.57 22.50 -13.22
CA LYS A 15 -2.13 22.51 -11.82
C LYS A 15 -1.14 21.40 -11.59
N GLU A 16 0.05 21.77 -11.19
CA GLU A 16 1.10 20.83 -10.79
C GLU A 16 0.69 20.10 -9.50
N ILE A 17 0.71 18.78 -9.54
CA ILE A 17 0.34 17.91 -8.44
C ILE A 17 1.60 17.29 -7.82
N LEU A 18 2.50 16.75 -8.66
CA LEU A 18 3.76 16.14 -8.25
C LEU A 18 4.90 16.87 -8.94
N ASN A 19 5.96 17.16 -8.19
CA ASN A 19 7.14 17.88 -8.67
C ASN A 19 8.40 17.14 -8.22
N ASP A 20 9.16 16.61 -9.19
CA ASP A 20 10.46 15.96 -9.01
C ASP A 20 10.50 14.87 -7.93
N ILE A 21 9.47 14.01 -7.90
CA ILE A 21 9.42 12.88 -6.98
C ILE A 21 10.39 11.79 -7.46
N SER A 22 11.43 11.53 -6.68
CA SER A 22 12.43 10.49 -6.97
C SER A 22 12.67 9.63 -5.75
N PHE A 23 12.55 8.30 -5.88
CA PHE A 23 12.80 7.34 -4.80
C PHE A 23 13.11 5.94 -5.33
N SER A 24 13.63 5.09 -4.45
CA SER A 24 13.88 3.68 -4.76
C SER A 24 13.33 2.79 -3.66
N ILE A 25 13.06 1.52 -3.98
CA ILE A 25 12.65 0.49 -3.01
C ILE A 25 13.52 -0.75 -3.25
N GLN A 26 14.06 -1.33 -2.18
CA GLN A 26 14.82 -2.57 -2.25
C GLN A 26 13.89 -3.79 -2.27
N GLU A 27 14.39 -4.94 -2.69
CA GLU A 27 13.63 -6.18 -2.65
C GLU A 27 13.25 -6.54 -1.20
N GLY A 28 11.97 -6.85 -0.98
CA GLY A 28 11.41 -7.17 0.34
C GLY A 28 11.25 -5.97 1.28
N GLU A 29 11.62 -4.76 0.86
CA GLU A 29 11.47 -3.56 1.66
C GLU A 29 10.00 -3.13 1.74
N PHE A 30 9.59 -2.64 2.90
CA PHE A 30 8.29 -2.03 3.13
C PHE A 30 8.48 -0.52 3.28
N VAL A 31 8.09 0.24 2.28
CA VAL A 31 8.20 1.70 2.26
C VAL A 31 6.82 2.33 2.39
N SER A 32 6.69 3.34 3.25
CA SER A 32 5.49 4.17 3.29
C SER A 32 5.73 5.54 2.70
N ILE A 33 4.74 6.02 1.95
CA ILE A 33 4.60 7.42 1.58
C ILE A 33 3.60 8.06 2.54
N LEU A 34 4.07 8.98 3.36
CA LEU A 34 3.29 9.72 4.35
C LEU A 34 3.15 11.18 3.91
N GLY A 35 1.97 11.76 4.06
CA GLY A 35 1.76 13.17 3.69
C GLY A 35 0.33 13.63 3.96
N PRO A 36 0.05 14.93 3.85
CA PRO A 36 -1.28 15.50 4.07
C PRO A 36 -2.33 14.92 3.14
N SER A 37 -3.61 14.99 3.53
CA SER A 37 -4.71 14.58 2.65
C SER A 37 -4.72 15.43 1.37
N GLY A 38 -4.88 14.76 0.23
CA GLY A 38 -4.92 15.43 -1.07
C GLY A 38 -3.57 15.86 -1.63
N CYS A 39 -2.43 15.60 -0.99
CA CYS A 39 -1.11 16.00 -1.51
C CYS A 39 -0.66 15.23 -2.79
N GLY A 40 -1.27 14.10 -3.14
CA GLY A 40 -0.92 13.36 -4.37
C GLY A 40 -0.40 11.93 -4.12
N LYS A 41 -0.49 11.41 -2.89
CA LYS A 41 -0.03 10.05 -2.54
C LYS A 41 -0.65 8.96 -3.41
N SER A 42 -1.99 8.90 -3.47
CA SER A 42 -2.71 7.94 -4.32
C SER A 42 -2.43 8.17 -5.80
N THR A 43 -2.09 9.41 -6.19
CA THR A 43 -1.68 9.73 -7.56
C THR A 43 -0.39 9.02 -7.94
N ILE A 44 0.61 8.96 -7.03
CA ILE A 44 1.84 8.20 -7.23
C ILE A 44 1.52 6.71 -7.44
N LEU A 45 0.66 6.12 -6.60
CA LEU A 45 0.27 4.71 -6.78
C LEU A 45 -0.48 4.49 -8.10
N ASN A 46 -1.35 5.41 -8.50
CA ASN A 46 -2.10 5.30 -9.76
C ASN A 46 -1.17 5.40 -10.98
N VAL A 47 -0.12 6.21 -10.93
CA VAL A 47 0.94 6.25 -11.97
C VAL A 47 1.65 4.90 -12.03
N LEU A 48 2.11 4.36 -10.90
CA LEU A 48 2.81 3.07 -10.84
C LEU A 48 1.92 1.90 -11.28
N ALA A 49 0.62 1.95 -10.93
CA ALA A 49 -0.36 0.95 -11.37
C ALA A 49 -0.72 1.06 -12.87
N GLY A 50 -0.24 2.11 -13.57
CA GLY A 50 -0.55 2.36 -14.97
C GLY A 50 -1.97 2.88 -15.22
N LEU A 51 -2.62 3.44 -14.19
CA LEU A 51 -3.97 4.02 -14.27
C LEU A 51 -3.94 5.50 -14.72
N ILE A 52 -2.78 6.13 -14.64
CA ILE A 52 -2.50 7.48 -15.15
C ILE A 52 -1.33 7.35 -16.11
N GLU A 53 -1.53 7.79 -17.36
CA GLU A 53 -0.53 7.68 -18.43
C GLU A 53 0.13 9.02 -18.78
N ASP A 54 -0.55 10.15 -18.49
CA ASP A 54 -0.04 11.49 -18.79
C ASP A 54 0.79 12.02 -17.62
N TYR A 55 2.06 11.61 -17.58
CA TYR A 55 3.05 12.05 -16.61
C TYR A 55 4.46 12.06 -17.22
N SER A 56 5.40 12.73 -16.56
CA SER A 56 6.83 12.67 -16.89
C SER A 56 7.58 11.98 -15.76
N ALA A 57 8.16 10.83 -16.04
CA ALA A 57 9.04 10.08 -15.14
C ALA A 57 9.79 8.99 -15.89
N SER A 58 10.85 8.46 -15.25
CA SER A 58 11.41 7.15 -15.57
C SER A 58 11.10 6.20 -14.43
N VAL A 59 10.41 5.10 -14.73
CA VAL A 59 10.07 4.06 -13.74
C VAL A 59 10.74 2.76 -14.17
N PHE A 60 11.48 2.14 -13.26
CA PHE A 60 12.19 0.89 -13.50
C PHE A 60 11.82 -0.14 -12.43
N VAL A 61 11.63 -1.39 -12.84
CA VAL A 61 11.54 -2.55 -11.96
C VAL A 61 12.62 -3.55 -12.38
N ASP A 62 13.50 -3.95 -11.47
CA ASP A 62 14.67 -4.81 -11.75
C ASP A 62 15.53 -4.28 -12.92
N ASP A 63 15.74 -2.96 -12.95
CA ASP A 63 16.47 -2.22 -13.99
C ASP A 63 15.81 -2.22 -15.38
N GLU A 64 14.61 -2.78 -15.53
CA GLU A 64 13.81 -2.73 -16.75
C GLU A 64 12.82 -1.55 -16.73
N PRO A 65 12.75 -0.73 -17.78
CA PRO A 65 11.83 0.41 -17.83
C PRO A 65 10.38 -0.08 -17.94
N ILE A 66 9.51 0.53 -17.14
CA ILE A 66 8.07 0.21 -17.09
C ILE A 66 7.26 1.40 -17.59
N THR A 67 6.29 1.12 -18.45
CA THR A 67 5.30 2.10 -18.94
C THR A 67 3.91 1.48 -18.93
N GLY A 68 2.91 2.23 -18.46
CA GLY A 68 1.52 1.78 -18.41
C GLY A 68 1.30 0.62 -17.43
N ILE A 69 0.26 -0.19 -17.69
CA ILE A 69 -0.11 -1.32 -16.83
C ILE A 69 0.95 -2.42 -16.91
N SER A 70 1.47 -2.84 -15.77
CA SER A 70 2.52 -3.86 -15.67
C SER A 70 2.14 -4.96 -14.68
N SER A 71 2.52 -6.21 -15.01
CA SER A 71 2.35 -7.36 -14.11
C SER A 71 3.24 -7.34 -12.87
N HIS A 72 4.20 -6.43 -12.80
CA HIS A 72 5.05 -6.23 -11.62
C HIS A 72 4.30 -5.64 -10.42
N PHE A 73 3.16 -4.98 -10.65
CA PHE A 73 2.41 -4.32 -9.61
C PHE A 73 1.07 -5.01 -9.32
N ALA A 74 0.78 -5.22 -8.03
CA ALA A 74 -0.57 -5.55 -7.56
C ALA A 74 -1.08 -4.37 -6.73
N TYR A 75 -2.16 -3.75 -7.17
CA TYR A 75 -2.73 -2.56 -6.56
C TYR A 75 -3.94 -2.90 -5.70
N MET A 76 -3.91 -2.45 -4.46
CA MET A 76 -5.04 -2.46 -3.53
C MET A 76 -5.49 -1.03 -3.27
N PRO A 77 -6.62 -0.59 -3.85
CA PRO A 77 -7.14 0.75 -3.63
C PRO A 77 -7.74 0.91 -2.22
N GLN A 78 -8.01 2.14 -1.82
CA GLN A 78 -8.53 2.51 -0.51
C GLN A 78 -9.83 1.77 -0.13
N SER A 79 -10.73 1.57 -1.09
CA SER A 79 -11.93 0.74 -0.90
C SER A 79 -11.65 -0.73 -1.26
N ASP A 80 -12.30 -1.65 -0.56
CA ASP A 80 -12.06 -3.10 -0.76
C ASP A 80 -12.43 -3.59 -2.17
N LEU A 81 -13.33 -2.90 -2.87
CA LEU A 81 -13.82 -3.22 -4.22
C LEU A 81 -14.17 -4.71 -4.39
N LEU A 82 -14.71 -5.34 -3.35
CA LEU A 82 -15.25 -6.67 -3.45
C LEU A 82 -16.56 -6.64 -4.27
N LEU A 83 -16.70 -7.62 -5.16
CA LEU A 83 -17.91 -7.76 -5.99
C LEU A 83 -19.02 -8.34 -5.13
N GLU A 84 -20.04 -7.55 -4.82
CA GLU A 84 -21.13 -7.89 -3.88
C GLU A 84 -21.95 -9.12 -4.30
N TRP A 85 -21.97 -9.43 -5.59
CA TRP A 85 -22.68 -10.59 -6.18
C TRP A 85 -21.85 -11.85 -6.28
N ARG A 86 -20.59 -11.82 -5.81
CA ARG A 86 -19.66 -12.95 -5.76
C ARG A 86 -19.39 -13.38 -4.33
N THR A 87 -19.14 -14.67 -4.14
CA THR A 87 -18.64 -15.17 -2.85
C THR A 87 -17.23 -14.59 -2.56
N ILE A 88 -16.79 -14.69 -1.31
CA ILE A 88 -15.44 -14.26 -0.93
C ILE A 88 -14.39 -15.05 -1.68
N LEU A 89 -14.55 -16.37 -1.80
CA LEU A 89 -13.62 -17.20 -2.57
C LEU A 89 -13.56 -16.80 -4.04
N ASP A 90 -14.71 -16.50 -4.67
CA ASP A 90 -14.73 -16.08 -6.07
C ASP A 90 -14.14 -14.66 -6.26
N ASN A 91 -14.33 -13.76 -5.27
CA ASN A 91 -13.64 -12.46 -5.25
C ASN A 91 -12.13 -12.61 -5.18
N VAL A 92 -11.65 -13.46 -4.30
CA VAL A 92 -10.22 -13.72 -4.08
C VAL A 92 -9.58 -14.39 -5.32
N CYS A 93 -10.32 -15.22 -6.03
CA CYS A 93 -9.86 -15.93 -7.22
C CYS A 93 -9.89 -15.10 -8.52
N LEU A 94 -10.39 -13.88 -8.50
CA LEU A 94 -10.66 -13.05 -9.68
C LEU A 94 -9.44 -12.92 -10.61
N TYR A 95 -8.24 -12.65 -10.05
CA TYR A 95 -7.01 -12.57 -10.84
C TYR A 95 -6.72 -13.86 -11.60
N GLY A 96 -6.88 -15.00 -10.94
CA GLY A 96 -6.65 -16.31 -11.58
C GLY A 96 -7.68 -16.64 -12.65
N GLU A 97 -8.94 -16.24 -12.47
CA GLU A 97 -9.98 -16.40 -13.50
C GLU A 97 -9.62 -15.60 -14.76
N ILE A 98 -9.22 -14.32 -14.60
CA ILE A 98 -8.83 -13.45 -15.72
C ILE A 98 -7.61 -14.02 -16.46
N ASN A 99 -6.64 -14.58 -15.73
CA ASN A 99 -5.39 -15.10 -16.28
C ASN A 99 -5.43 -16.61 -16.59
N HIS A 100 -6.61 -17.25 -16.54
CA HIS A 100 -6.81 -18.68 -16.79
C HIS A 100 -5.95 -19.60 -15.90
N ASP A 101 -5.60 -19.15 -14.67
CA ASP A 101 -4.84 -19.91 -13.67
C ASP A 101 -5.75 -20.91 -12.95
N LYS A 102 -5.78 -22.16 -13.41
CA LYS A 102 -6.59 -23.22 -12.81
C LYS A 102 -6.20 -23.55 -11.36
N SER A 103 -5.02 -23.17 -10.90
CA SER A 103 -4.52 -23.43 -9.55
C SER A 103 -4.98 -22.40 -8.53
N ILE A 104 -5.52 -21.25 -8.95
CA ILE A 104 -5.83 -20.12 -8.08
C ILE A 104 -6.76 -20.50 -6.92
N ARG A 105 -7.80 -21.30 -7.19
CA ARG A 105 -8.79 -21.69 -6.17
C ARG A 105 -8.15 -22.54 -5.07
N GLN A 106 -7.25 -23.45 -5.42
CA GLN A 106 -6.52 -24.26 -4.45
C GLN A 106 -5.53 -23.43 -3.64
N ARG A 107 -4.83 -22.48 -4.28
CA ARG A 107 -3.94 -21.53 -3.59
C ARG A 107 -4.73 -20.64 -2.64
N ALA A 108 -5.85 -20.08 -3.10
CA ALA A 108 -6.72 -19.24 -2.28
C ALA A 108 -7.18 -19.98 -1.01
N LEU A 109 -7.73 -21.18 -1.14
CA LEU A 109 -8.23 -21.97 -0.01
C LEU A 109 -7.16 -22.27 1.05
N LYS A 110 -5.91 -22.46 0.66
CA LYS A 110 -4.79 -22.65 1.62
C LYS A 110 -4.51 -21.40 2.46
N GLU A 111 -4.79 -20.22 1.91
CA GLU A 111 -4.51 -18.94 2.56
C GLU A 111 -5.66 -18.44 3.43
N PHE A 112 -6.87 -19.00 3.32
CA PHE A 112 -8.03 -18.53 4.08
C PHE A 112 -7.79 -18.55 5.59
N GLU A 113 -7.11 -19.57 6.11
CA GLU A 113 -6.76 -19.65 7.54
C GLU A 113 -5.77 -18.55 7.93
N THR A 114 -4.69 -18.39 7.16
CA THR A 114 -3.65 -17.35 7.37
C THR A 114 -4.26 -15.94 7.38
N PHE A 115 -5.29 -15.73 6.55
CA PHE A 115 -5.98 -14.45 6.44
C PHE A 115 -7.18 -14.31 7.41
N GLY A 116 -7.42 -15.32 8.28
CA GLY A 116 -8.51 -15.32 9.25
C GLY A 116 -9.90 -15.29 8.60
N LEU A 117 -10.05 -15.96 7.46
CA LEU A 117 -11.27 -16.04 6.65
C LEU A 117 -11.86 -17.45 6.58
N SER A 118 -11.31 -18.41 7.35
CA SER A 118 -11.83 -19.80 7.40
C SER A 118 -13.32 -19.83 7.71
N GLY A 119 -14.08 -20.57 6.93
CA GLY A 119 -15.53 -20.70 7.05
C GLY A 119 -16.33 -19.62 6.31
N TYR A 120 -15.66 -18.62 5.70
CA TYR A 120 -16.30 -17.55 4.93
C TYR A 120 -16.12 -17.69 3.42
N GLU A 121 -15.64 -18.83 2.93
CA GLU A 121 -15.35 -19.08 1.51
C GLU A 121 -16.57 -18.83 0.63
N ASN A 122 -17.74 -19.30 1.11
CA ASN A 122 -19.03 -19.19 0.40
C ASN A 122 -19.87 -17.98 0.87
N ALA A 123 -19.36 -17.18 1.78
CA ALA A 123 -20.05 -15.97 2.25
C ALA A 123 -19.99 -14.87 1.19
N TYR A 124 -20.91 -13.91 1.26
CA TYR A 124 -20.90 -12.70 0.42
C TYR A 124 -20.31 -11.51 1.18
N PRO A 125 -19.75 -10.49 0.51
CA PRO A 125 -19.14 -9.32 1.15
C PRO A 125 -20.05 -8.65 2.20
N SER A 126 -21.35 -8.58 1.95
CA SER A 126 -22.34 -7.98 2.86
C SER A 126 -22.46 -8.67 4.23
N SER A 127 -22.01 -9.91 4.36
CA SER A 127 -22.03 -10.68 5.62
C SER A 127 -20.72 -10.56 6.43
N LEU A 128 -19.71 -9.87 5.92
CA LEU A 128 -18.40 -9.72 6.55
C LEU A 128 -18.29 -8.40 7.30
N SER A 129 -17.49 -8.39 8.40
CA SER A 129 -17.07 -7.14 9.02
C SER A 129 -16.13 -6.34 8.11
N GLY A 130 -15.96 -5.03 8.38
CA GLY A 130 -15.05 -4.19 7.61
C GLY A 130 -13.62 -4.74 7.57
N GLY A 131 -13.10 -5.21 8.72
CA GLY A 131 -11.76 -5.82 8.78
C GLY A 131 -11.66 -7.12 7.98
N MET A 132 -12.71 -7.96 7.99
CA MET A 132 -12.73 -9.18 7.18
C MET A 132 -12.78 -8.88 5.68
N ARG A 133 -13.56 -7.87 5.26
CA ARG A 133 -13.55 -7.43 3.86
C ARG A 133 -12.18 -6.93 3.43
N GLN A 134 -11.51 -6.17 4.29
CA GLN A 134 -10.15 -5.69 4.04
C GLN A 134 -9.14 -6.86 3.90
N ARG A 135 -9.24 -7.89 4.77
CA ARG A 135 -8.43 -9.11 4.66
C ARG A 135 -8.71 -9.87 3.35
N ALA A 136 -9.96 -9.95 2.92
CA ALA A 136 -10.32 -10.58 1.65
C ALA A 136 -9.76 -9.80 0.44
N ALA A 137 -9.84 -8.47 0.46
CA ALA A 137 -9.24 -7.61 -0.57
C ALA A 137 -7.71 -7.75 -0.60
N PHE A 138 -7.07 -7.83 0.60
CA PHE A 138 -5.63 -8.06 0.70
C PHE A 138 -5.24 -9.45 0.17
N LEU A 139 -6.00 -10.50 0.50
CA LEU A 139 -5.77 -11.86 -0.02
C LEU A 139 -5.90 -11.88 -1.56
N ARG A 140 -6.94 -11.24 -2.11
CA ARG A 140 -7.10 -11.08 -3.56
C ARG A 140 -5.86 -10.45 -4.20
N THR A 141 -5.36 -9.37 -3.62
CA THR A 141 -4.16 -8.66 -4.10
C THR A 141 -2.89 -9.51 -3.93
N SER A 142 -2.74 -10.23 -2.83
CA SER A 142 -1.59 -11.08 -2.54
C SER A 142 -1.47 -12.29 -3.47
N LEU A 143 -2.58 -12.77 -4.02
CA LEU A 143 -2.60 -13.89 -4.96
C LEU A 143 -2.23 -13.49 -6.39
N CYS A 144 -2.15 -12.19 -6.68
CA CYS A 144 -1.56 -11.71 -7.92
C CYS A 144 -0.08 -12.13 -7.99
N LYS A 145 0.37 -12.53 -9.17
CA LYS A 145 1.79 -12.86 -9.43
C LYS A 145 2.57 -11.57 -9.68
N ALA A 146 2.55 -10.68 -8.71
CA ALA A 146 3.22 -9.39 -8.78
C ALA A 146 4.41 -9.35 -7.83
N ASP A 147 5.42 -8.58 -8.18
CA ASP A 147 6.63 -8.42 -7.38
C ASP A 147 6.43 -7.40 -6.26
N ILE A 148 5.61 -6.37 -6.53
CA ILE A 148 5.44 -5.20 -5.69
C ILE A 148 3.96 -5.02 -5.37
N LEU A 149 3.66 -4.87 -4.07
CA LEU A 149 2.33 -4.52 -3.59
C LEU A 149 2.21 -3.00 -3.44
N LEU A 150 1.19 -2.42 -4.05
CA LEU A 150 0.82 -1.02 -3.91
C LEU A 150 -0.44 -0.95 -3.04
N LEU A 151 -0.35 -0.36 -1.85
CA LEU A 151 -1.43 -0.30 -0.86
C LEU A 151 -1.85 1.16 -0.63
N ASP A 152 -3.08 1.50 -0.98
CA ASP A 152 -3.61 2.86 -0.85
C ASP A 152 -4.54 2.96 0.37
N GLU A 153 -4.06 3.55 1.46
CA GLU A 153 -4.79 3.76 2.72
C GLU A 153 -5.61 2.52 3.19
N PRO A 154 -5.00 1.33 3.26
CA PRO A 154 -5.74 0.06 3.43
C PRO A 154 -6.51 -0.07 4.74
N PHE A 155 -6.27 0.82 5.71
CA PHE A 155 -6.92 0.79 7.02
C PHE A 155 -7.78 2.03 7.31
N GLY A 156 -7.90 2.96 6.37
CA GLY A 156 -8.56 4.25 6.56
C GLY A 156 -10.05 4.15 6.96
N ALA A 157 -10.75 3.12 6.50
CA ALA A 157 -12.17 2.90 6.79
C ALA A 157 -12.45 2.09 8.07
N LEU A 158 -11.42 1.65 8.80
CA LEU A 158 -11.57 0.80 9.99
C LEU A 158 -11.61 1.63 11.27
N ASP A 159 -12.37 1.16 12.26
CA ASP A 159 -12.30 1.69 13.62
C ASP A 159 -10.92 1.40 14.25
N VAL A 160 -10.60 2.10 15.34
CA VAL A 160 -9.27 2.08 15.97
C VAL A 160 -8.82 0.67 16.38
N ILE A 161 -9.72 -0.13 16.97
CA ILE A 161 -9.38 -1.47 17.45
C ILE A 161 -9.11 -2.39 16.27
N THR A 162 -10.04 -2.47 15.33
CA THR A 162 -9.91 -3.28 14.11
C THR A 162 -8.67 -2.87 13.30
N ARG A 163 -8.37 -1.56 13.21
CA ARG A 163 -7.16 -1.06 12.55
C ARG A 163 -5.90 -1.58 13.20
N ASN A 164 -5.79 -1.51 14.53
CA ASN A 164 -4.64 -2.03 15.26
C ASN A 164 -4.45 -3.54 15.04
N ASP A 165 -5.52 -4.32 15.12
CA ASP A 165 -5.49 -5.76 14.88
C ASP A 165 -5.03 -6.08 13.44
N MET A 166 -5.47 -5.29 12.47
CA MET A 166 -5.09 -5.45 11.07
C MET A 166 -3.63 -5.06 10.81
N GLN A 167 -3.11 -4.03 11.47
CA GLN A 167 -1.70 -3.64 11.38
C GLN A 167 -0.80 -4.73 12.00
N ASP A 168 -1.17 -5.28 13.17
CA ASP A 168 -0.45 -6.37 13.82
C ASP A 168 -0.45 -7.63 12.95
N TRP A 169 -1.60 -7.96 12.36
CA TRP A 169 -1.74 -9.03 11.41
C TRP A 169 -0.85 -8.83 10.17
N LEU A 170 -0.84 -7.63 9.56
CA LEU A 170 0.01 -7.33 8.40
C LEU A 170 1.49 -7.42 8.74
N LEU A 171 1.90 -6.95 9.92
CA LEU A 171 3.29 -7.07 10.38
C LEU A 171 3.73 -8.53 10.55
N GLN A 172 2.84 -9.42 11.01
CA GLN A 172 3.09 -10.86 11.09
C GLN A 172 3.14 -11.49 9.69
N LEU A 173 2.19 -11.14 8.83
CA LEU A 173 2.10 -11.65 7.46
C LEU A 173 3.38 -11.31 6.67
N ARG A 174 3.89 -10.10 6.81
CA ARG A 174 5.12 -9.62 6.19
C ARG A 174 6.32 -10.53 6.48
N LYS A 175 6.46 -11.04 7.73
CA LYS A 175 7.55 -11.95 8.12
C LYS A 175 7.54 -13.25 7.32
N ASN A 176 6.37 -13.69 6.87
CA ASN A 176 6.20 -14.95 6.15
C ASN A 176 6.35 -14.79 4.63
N TYR A 177 5.97 -13.63 4.08
CA TYR A 177 5.86 -13.43 2.63
C TYR A 177 6.94 -12.54 2.03
N ASN A 178 7.68 -11.77 2.84
CA ASN A 178 8.79 -10.88 2.42
C ASN A 178 8.55 -10.16 1.08
N ARG A 179 7.34 -9.61 0.89
CA ARG A 179 6.95 -8.90 -0.34
C ARG A 179 7.43 -7.46 -0.31
N THR A 180 7.99 -6.99 -1.41
CA THR A 180 8.23 -5.56 -1.61
C THR A 180 6.90 -4.81 -1.59
N THR A 181 6.78 -3.78 -0.75
CA THR A 181 5.50 -3.10 -0.52
C THR A 181 5.69 -1.59 -0.49
N LEU A 182 4.84 -0.89 -1.21
CA LEU A 182 4.68 0.56 -1.12
C LEU A 182 3.30 0.87 -0.54
N LEU A 183 3.28 1.42 0.65
CA LEU A 183 2.07 1.84 1.37
C LEU A 183 1.90 3.35 1.26
N VAL A 184 0.70 3.79 0.96
CA VAL A 184 0.31 5.19 1.10
C VAL A 184 -0.59 5.34 2.31
N THR A 185 -0.28 6.30 3.17
CA THR A 185 -1.08 6.61 4.36
C THR A 185 -0.97 8.08 4.76
N HIS A 186 -1.92 8.55 5.56
CA HIS A 186 -1.86 9.84 6.28
C HIS A 186 -1.67 9.64 7.79
N ASP A 187 -1.60 8.39 8.26
CA ASP A 187 -1.46 8.04 9.68
C ASP A 187 0.01 7.81 10.03
N ILE A 188 0.54 8.64 10.95
CA ILE A 188 1.94 8.59 11.39
C ILE A 188 2.25 7.26 12.09
N ASP A 189 1.33 6.79 12.95
CA ASP A 189 1.53 5.55 13.71
C ASP A 189 1.59 4.34 12.78
N GLU A 190 0.75 4.32 11.76
CA GLU A 190 0.75 3.29 10.72
C GLU A 190 2.08 3.27 9.96
N ALA A 191 2.54 4.42 9.47
CA ALA A 191 3.81 4.53 8.76
C ALA A 191 4.99 4.09 9.62
N LEU A 192 5.07 4.54 10.87
CA LEU A 192 6.13 4.16 11.81
C LEU A 192 6.10 2.67 12.13
N TYR A 193 4.91 2.10 12.33
CA TYR A 193 4.76 0.71 12.79
C TYR A 193 5.07 -0.32 11.70
N LEU A 194 4.68 -0.05 10.47
CA LEU A 194 4.75 -1.03 9.39
C LEU A 194 6.02 -0.94 8.53
N SER A 195 6.66 0.25 8.44
CA SER A 195 7.63 0.51 7.38
C SER A 195 9.08 0.34 7.83
N ASP A 196 9.93 -0.09 6.92
CA ASP A 196 11.40 0.00 7.07
C ASP A 196 11.87 1.42 6.78
N ARG A 197 11.16 2.13 5.89
CA ARG A 197 11.49 3.48 5.48
C ARG A 197 10.23 4.28 5.18
N ILE A 198 10.25 5.57 5.52
CA ILE A 198 9.13 6.48 5.30
C ILE A 198 9.61 7.63 4.43
N LEU A 199 8.88 7.90 3.35
CA LEU A 199 9.01 9.09 2.51
C LEU A 199 7.93 10.10 2.91
N ILE A 200 8.33 11.26 3.40
CA ILE A 200 7.41 12.32 3.82
C ILE A 200 7.24 13.29 2.66
N LEU A 201 5.98 13.48 2.22
CA LEU A 201 5.63 14.41 1.15
C LEU A 201 5.16 15.77 1.70
N SER A 202 5.49 16.81 0.95
CA SER A 202 4.95 18.16 1.11
C SER A 202 3.48 18.27 0.69
N ASN A 203 2.89 19.46 0.86
CA ASN A 203 1.68 19.88 0.15
C ASN A 203 1.95 20.01 -1.36
N LYS A 204 0.87 20.21 -2.14
CA LYS A 204 0.98 20.44 -3.60
C LYS A 204 1.64 21.78 -3.95
N PRO A 205 2.50 21.79 -4.97
CA PRO A 205 3.04 20.65 -5.73
C PRO A 205 3.95 19.79 -4.84
N SER A 206 3.63 18.49 -4.76
CA SER A 206 4.28 17.60 -3.79
C SER A 206 5.70 17.22 -4.22
N HIS A 207 6.61 17.28 -3.27
CA HIS A 207 7.97 16.76 -3.35
C HIS A 207 8.32 16.01 -2.06
N ILE A 208 9.42 15.26 -2.04
CA ILE A 208 9.87 14.55 -0.85
C ILE A 208 10.59 15.54 0.07
N LEU A 209 10.02 15.76 1.27
CA LEU A 209 10.61 16.62 2.31
C LEU A 209 11.73 15.93 3.05
N GLN A 210 11.50 14.69 3.43
CA GLN A 210 12.43 13.90 4.24
C GLN A 210 12.18 12.41 4.04
N GLU A 211 13.24 11.65 4.20
CA GLU A 211 13.25 10.20 4.29
C GLU A 211 13.69 9.77 5.69
N ILE A 212 12.96 8.82 6.30
CA ILE A 212 13.26 8.27 7.62
C ILE A 212 13.54 6.78 7.47
N ASP A 213 14.73 6.36 7.84
CA ASP A 213 15.16 4.95 7.87
C ASP A 213 14.83 4.34 9.24
N LEU A 214 14.02 3.29 9.23
CA LEU A 214 13.60 2.51 10.40
C LEU A 214 13.94 1.03 10.25
N SER A 215 14.79 0.67 9.29
CA SER A 215 15.13 -0.71 8.93
C SER A 215 15.77 -1.51 10.07
N LYS A 216 16.41 -0.81 11.03
CA LYS A 216 17.07 -1.42 12.20
C LYS A 216 16.17 -1.56 13.42
N GLU A 217 14.96 -1.03 13.36
CA GLU A 217 14.05 -0.98 14.50
C GLU A 217 13.27 -2.29 14.67
N LYS A 218 13.18 -2.74 15.93
CA LYS A 218 12.32 -3.88 16.28
C LYS A 218 10.90 -3.40 16.55
N LYS A 219 10.05 -3.50 15.55
CA LYS A 219 8.66 -3.04 15.61
C LYS A 219 7.84 -3.85 16.63
N SER A 220 7.25 -3.13 17.58
CA SER A 220 6.24 -3.62 18.53
C SER A 220 5.33 -2.47 18.94
N ARG A 221 4.19 -2.74 19.55
CA ARG A 221 3.31 -1.67 20.07
C ARG A 221 4.02 -0.85 21.15
N ASP A 222 4.79 -1.48 22.03
CA ASP A 222 5.58 -0.78 23.06
C ASP A 222 6.64 0.13 22.44
N TRP A 223 7.34 -0.36 21.40
CA TRP A 223 8.25 0.48 20.62
C TRP A 223 7.52 1.68 20.02
N LEU A 224 6.37 1.49 19.38
CA LEU A 224 5.59 2.57 18.76
C LEU A 224 5.15 3.60 19.80
N PHE A 225 4.72 3.18 20.99
CA PHE A 225 4.34 4.09 22.08
C PHE A 225 5.53 4.89 22.62
N SER A 226 6.74 4.35 22.56
CA SER A 226 7.96 5.06 22.99
C SER A 226 8.43 6.13 21.99
N GLN A 227 7.89 6.17 20.76
CA GLN A 227 8.35 7.07 19.69
C GLN A 227 7.71 8.47 19.72
N SER A 228 7.46 9.04 20.91
CA SER A 228 6.81 10.36 21.04
C SER A 228 7.56 11.50 20.34
N ASP A 229 8.90 11.51 20.45
CA ASP A 229 9.74 12.54 19.84
C ASP A 229 9.77 12.43 18.32
N LEU A 230 9.89 11.19 17.78
CA LEU A 230 9.87 10.94 16.35
C LEU A 230 8.49 11.31 15.75
N LYS A 231 7.41 10.93 16.43
CA LYS A 231 6.03 11.33 16.02
C LYS A 231 5.89 12.84 15.99
N LYS A 232 6.40 13.54 17.00
CA LYS A 232 6.38 14.99 17.04
C LYS A 232 7.19 15.61 15.91
N GLN A 233 8.39 15.10 15.63
CA GLN A 233 9.20 15.55 14.50
C GLN A 233 8.44 15.41 13.17
N VAL A 234 7.85 14.23 12.90
CA VAL A 234 7.07 13.97 11.69
C VAL A 234 5.86 14.91 11.61
N TYR A 235 5.15 15.10 12.73
CA TYR A 235 3.99 16.00 12.79
C TYR A 235 4.39 17.45 12.48
N GLU A 236 5.50 17.95 13.03
CA GLU A 236 5.97 19.33 12.78
C GLU A 236 6.39 19.53 11.32
N LEU A 237 7.00 18.51 10.68
CA LEU A 237 7.30 18.54 9.24
C LEU A 237 6.02 18.70 8.40
N LEU A 238 5.00 17.87 8.69
CA LEU A 238 3.73 17.93 7.98
C LEU A 238 2.94 19.22 8.25
N LYS A 239 3.07 19.80 9.47
CA LYS A 239 2.42 21.05 9.85
C LYS A 239 3.10 22.27 9.26
N GLY A 240 4.42 22.30 9.19
CA GLY A 240 5.19 23.41 8.61
C GLY A 240 4.74 23.75 7.19
N GLU A 241 4.34 22.75 6.43
CA GLU A 241 3.80 22.88 5.08
C GLU A 241 2.37 23.50 5.03
N ASN A 242 1.61 23.48 6.11
CA ASN A 242 0.25 24.05 6.15
C ASN A 242 0.23 25.57 6.46
N HIS A 243 1.37 26.18 6.70
CA HIS A 243 1.50 27.60 7.06
C HIS A 243 2.37 28.42 6.10
N ALA A 244 2.83 27.80 5.01
CA ALA A 244 3.53 28.44 3.89
C ALA A 244 2.59 28.59 2.69
#